data_086450eac208314ec48dabea0c7af28c
#
_entry.id   086450eac208314ec48dabea0c7af28c
#
_cell.length_a   1.000
_cell.length_b   1.000
_cell.length_c   1.000
_cell.angle_alpha   90.00
_cell.angle_beta   90.00
_cell.angle_gamma   90.00
#
_symmetry.space_group_name_H-M   'P 1'
#
loop_
_entity.id
_entity.type
_entity.pdbx_description
1 polymer ?
#
loop_
_entity_poly.entity_id
_entity_poly.type
_entity_poly.pdbx_seq_one_letter_code
_entity_poly.pdbx_strand_id
1 'polypeptide(L)'
;MKYMLIIAGADDAWSHLTEAEQGALYEKVRAWWNERFATGEILDGHELQPGSTATTIRRNQSGEVTVTDGPFVEGKEMVAGYGILDVPDLDAAIRLASSWPAPDTLEIRPIVER
;
A
#
# COMPACT_ATOMS: atom_id res chain seq x y z
N MET A 1 -10.40 16.25 -2.60
CA MET A 1 -9.11 16.01 -3.29
C MET A 1 -8.76 14.52 -3.22
N LYS A 2 -8.15 14.04 -4.26
CA LYS A 2 -7.78 12.63 -4.33
C LYS A 2 -6.29 12.42 -4.09
N TYR A 3 -5.99 11.42 -3.30
CA TYR A 3 -4.63 11.04 -2.96
C TYR A 3 -4.44 9.55 -3.16
N MET A 4 -3.23 9.15 -3.53
CA MET A 4 -2.81 7.76 -3.46
C MET A 4 -2.16 7.52 -2.12
N LEU A 5 -2.66 6.54 -1.38
CA LEU A 5 -2.01 6.01 -0.18
C LEU A 5 -1.21 4.79 -0.60
N ILE A 6 0.08 4.81 -0.35
CA ILE A 6 0.98 3.69 -0.63
C ILE A 6 1.42 3.11 0.71
N ILE A 7 1.19 1.82 0.88
CA ILE A 7 1.55 1.10 2.11
C ILE A 7 2.77 0.25 1.79
N ALA A 8 3.87 0.52 2.47
CA ALA A 8 5.12 -0.18 2.26
C ALA A 8 5.58 -0.88 3.53
N GLY A 9 6.00 -2.13 3.38
CA GLY A 9 6.50 -2.92 4.48
C GLY A 9 7.41 -4.04 3.97
N ALA A 10 8.11 -4.70 4.89
CA ALA A 10 8.92 -5.85 4.54
C ALA A 10 8.00 -7.06 4.30
N ASP A 11 8.34 -7.89 3.31
CA ASP A 11 7.56 -9.10 2.99
C ASP A 11 7.45 -10.06 4.18
N ASP A 12 8.44 -10.04 5.06
CA ASP A 12 8.52 -10.90 6.25
C ASP A 12 8.17 -10.16 7.55
N ALA A 13 7.58 -8.97 7.47
CA ALA A 13 7.34 -8.11 8.63
C ALA A 13 6.54 -8.80 9.74
N TRP A 14 5.66 -9.71 9.38
CA TRP A 14 4.80 -10.41 10.34
C TRP A 14 5.30 -11.80 10.70
N SER A 15 6.44 -12.24 10.17
CA SER A 15 6.95 -13.59 10.36
C SER A 15 7.30 -13.92 11.82
N HIS A 16 7.60 -12.90 12.64
CA HIS A 16 7.91 -13.05 14.05
C HIS A 16 6.66 -13.16 14.94
N LEU A 17 5.49 -12.94 14.39
CA LEU A 17 4.23 -13.05 15.13
C LEU A 17 3.73 -14.48 15.12
N THR A 18 3.03 -14.89 16.20
CA THR A 18 2.31 -16.15 16.20
C THR A 18 1.15 -16.11 15.21
N GLU A 19 0.64 -17.27 14.86
CA GLU A 19 -0.54 -17.35 13.98
C GLU A 19 -1.73 -16.57 14.54
N ALA A 20 -1.95 -16.67 15.86
CA ALA A 20 -3.01 -15.93 16.54
C ALA A 20 -2.78 -14.41 16.48
N GLU A 21 -1.54 -13.96 16.68
CA GLU A 21 -1.18 -12.54 16.59
C GLU A 21 -1.35 -12.00 15.19
N GLN A 22 -0.95 -12.76 14.17
CA GLN A 22 -1.15 -12.39 12.76
C GLN A 22 -2.64 -12.25 12.44
N GLY A 23 -3.46 -13.20 12.90
CA GLY A 23 -4.91 -13.15 12.69
C GLY A 23 -5.54 -11.94 13.36
N ALA A 24 -5.13 -11.60 14.58
CA ALA A 24 -5.63 -10.45 15.30
C ALA A 24 -5.27 -9.13 14.60
N LEU A 25 -4.03 -9.01 14.11
CA LEU A 25 -3.59 -7.83 13.37
C LEU A 25 -4.33 -7.71 12.04
N TYR A 26 -4.51 -8.83 11.34
CA TYR A 26 -5.25 -8.86 10.07
C TYR A 26 -6.70 -8.39 10.24
N GLU A 27 -7.35 -8.78 11.33
CA GLU A 27 -8.71 -8.32 11.63
C GLU A 27 -8.76 -6.80 11.87
N LYS A 28 -7.74 -6.23 12.52
CA LYS A 28 -7.66 -4.78 12.70
C LYS A 28 -7.48 -4.06 11.36
N VAL A 29 -6.66 -4.61 10.48
CA VAL A 29 -6.43 -4.07 9.14
C VAL A 29 -7.72 -4.13 8.33
N ARG A 30 -8.41 -5.25 8.36
CA ARG A 30 -9.70 -5.42 7.66
C ARG A 30 -10.74 -4.41 8.16
N ALA A 31 -10.86 -4.25 9.48
CA ALA A 31 -11.81 -3.31 10.08
C ALA A 31 -11.49 -1.88 9.66
N TRP A 32 -10.20 -1.53 9.60
CA TRP A 32 -9.76 -0.20 9.16
C TRP A 32 -10.20 0.09 7.73
N TRP A 33 -9.98 -0.85 6.80
CA TRP A 33 -10.42 -0.72 5.41
C TRP A 33 -11.94 -0.58 5.32
N ASN A 34 -12.67 -1.48 5.97
CA ASN A 34 -14.13 -1.50 5.90
C ASN A 34 -14.75 -0.22 6.40
N GLU A 35 -14.25 0.34 7.50
CA GLU A 35 -14.70 1.63 8.03
C GLU A 35 -14.53 2.76 7.03
N ARG A 36 -13.37 2.83 6.38
CA ARG A 36 -13.08 3.92 5.43
C ARG A 36 -13.78 3.76 4.11
N PHE A 37 -14.00 2.54 3.66
CA PHE A 37 -14.87 2.29 2.52
C PHE A 37 -16.29 2.74 2.80
N ALA A 38 -16.80 2.45 3.98
CA ALA A 38 -18.18 2.79 4.38
C ALA A 38 -18.40 4.32 4.44
N THR A 39 -17.39 5.09 4.86
CA THR A 39 -17.48 6.55 4.93
C THR A 39 -17.26 7.24 3.60
N GLY A 40 -16.74 6.54 2.60
CA GLY A 40 -16.34 7.12 1.32
C GLY A 40 -14.98 7.80 1.33
N GLU A 41 -14.25 7.76 2.43
CA GLU A 41 -12.89 8.29 2.51
C GLU A 41 -11.92 7.52 1.62
N ILE A 42 -12.15 6.21 1.47
CA ILE A 42 -11.41 5.36 0.54
C ILE A 42 -12.36 4.91 -0.56
N LEU A 43 -11.99 5.21 -1.81
CA LEU A 43 -12.78 4.86 -2.98
C LEU A 43 -12.42 3.47 -3.51
N ASP A 44 -11.15 3.11 -3.43
CA ASP A 44 -10.63 1.83 -3.92
C ASP A 44 -9.33 1.53 -3.18
N GLY A 45 -8.97 0.28 -3.08
CA GLY A 45 -7.73 -0.14 -2.45
C GLY A 45 -7.61 -1.63 -2.36
N HIS A 46 -6.37 -2.11 -2.40
CA HIS A 46 -6.09 -3.54 -2.38
C HIS A 46 -4.77 -3.83 -1.68
N GLU A 47 -4.73 -4.96 -1.00
CA GLU A 47 -3.49 -5.58 -0.57
C GLU A 47 -2.85 -6.28 -1.77
N LEU A 48 -1.53 -6.21 -1.87
CA LEU A 48 -0.77 -6.88 -2.90
C LEU A 48 -0.12 -8.16 -2.36
N GLN A 49 0.10 -9.12 -3.24
CA GLN A 49 0.90 -10.28 -2.90
C GLN A 49 2.36 -9.87 -2.69
N PRO A 50 3.19 -10.71 -2.04
CA PRO A 50 4.57 -10.35 -1.74
C PRO A 50 5.37 -9.91 -2.96
N GLY A 51 6.37 -9.06 -2.74
CA GLY A 51 7.22 -8.53 -3.81
C GLY A 51 7.90 -9.61 -4.65
N SER A 52 8.13 -10.79 -4.08
CA SER A 52 8.67 -11.95 -4.83
C SER A 52 7.79 -12.40 -5.99
N THR A 53 6.50 -12.06 -5.98
CA THR A 53 5.56 -12.39 -7.07
C THR A 53 5.57 -11.35 -8.19
N ALA A 54 6.31 -10.25 -8.03
CA ALA A 54 6.31 -9.14 -8.97
C ALA A 54 7.00 -9.52 -10.29
N THR A 55 6.57 -8.85 -11.35
CA THR A 55 7.24 -8.89 -12.66
C THR A 55 7.54 -7.45 -13.04
N THR A 56 8.78 -7.17 -13.40
CA THR A 56 9.22 -5.83 -13.76
C THR A 56 9.54 -5.76 -15.25
N ILE A 57 9.03 -4.75 -15.90
CA ILE A 57 9.26 -4.47 -17.32
C ILE A 57 9.99 -3.14 -17.41
N ARG A 58 11.14 -3.14 -18.07
CA ARG A 58 11.91 -1.92 -18.33
C ARG A 58 12.03 -1.69 -19.81
N ARG A 59 11.87 -0.44 -20.21
CA ARG A 59 12.10 -0.01 -21.59
C ARG A 59 13.22 1.03 -21.58
N ASN A 60 14.27 0.78 -22.36
CA ASN A 60 15.35 1.74 -22.51
C ASN A 60 15.02 2.80 -23.57
N GLN A 61 15.93 3.76 -23.76
CA GLN A 61 15.69 4.86 -24.69
C GLN A 61 15.65 4.41 -26.16
N SER A 62 16.25 3.29 -26.50
CA SER A 62 16.20 2.72 -27.85
C SER A 62 14.93 1.89 -28.09
N GLY A 63 14.09 1.74 -27.11
CA GLY A 63 12.84 1.01 -27.19
C GLY A 63 12.93 -0.48 -26.85
N GLU A 64 14.11 -0.95 -26.44
CA GLU A 64 14.26 -2.33 -25.99
C GLU A 64 13.52 -2.55 -24.67
N VAL A 65 12.86 -3.68 -24.57
CA VAL A 65 12.08 -4.09 -23.41
C VAL A 65 12.74 -5.27 -22.71
N THR A 66 12.96 -5.14 -21.40
CA THR A 66 13.46 -6.21 -20.55
C THR A 66 12.40 -6.60 -19.55
N VAL A 67 12.15 -7.90 -19.40
CA VAL A 67 11.20 -8.44 -18.42
C VAL A 67 12.01 -9.24 -17.41
N THR A 68 11.87 -8.91 -16.13
CA THR A 68 12.56 -9.59 -15.05
C THR A 68 11.60 -9.97 -13.93
N ASP A 69 11.88 -11.08 -13.26
CA ASP A 69 11.14 -11.47 -12.06
C ASP A 69 11.60 -10.60 -10.89
N GLY A 70 10.63 -10.25 -10.05
CA GLY A 70 10.88 -9.44 -8.86
C GLY A 70 10.55 -7.97 -9.05
N PRO A 71 10.57 -7.19 -7.96
CA PRO A 71 10.25 -5.77 -7.98
C PRO A 71 11.37 -4.95 -8.64
N PHE A 72 11.00 -3.78 -9.19
CA PHE A 72 11.98 -2.90 -9.84
C PHE A 72 12.94 -2.24 -8.83
N VAL A 73 12.51 -2.11 -7.59
CA VAL A 73 13.36 -1.65 -6.49
C VAL A 73 13.46 -2.77 -5.46
N GLU A 74 14.67 -3.20 -5.17
CA GLU A 74 14.92 -4.16 -4.10
C GLU A 74 15.29 -3.39 -2.84
N GLY A 75 14.59 -3.67 -1.75
CA GLY A 75 14.83 -3.01 -0.49
C GLY A 75 14.15 -3.74 0.64
N LYS A 76 14.34 -3.23 1.85
CA LYS A 76 13.71 -3.80 3.05
C LYS A 76 12.20 -3.58 3.07
N GLU A 77 11.75 -2.48 2.47
CA GLU A 77 10.34 -2.13 2.39
C GLU A 77 9.90 -2.17 0.94
N MET A 78 8.81 -2.86 0.68
CA MET A 78 8.20 -2.98 -0.63
C MET A 78 6.76 -2.54 -0.56
N VAL A 79 6.19 -2.10 -1.68
CA VAL A 79 4.78 -1.75 -1.73
C VAL A 79 3.96 -3.01 -1.46
N ALA A 80 3.21 -2.99 -0.36
CA ALA A 80 2.39 -4.11 0.09
C ALA A 80 0.91 -3.87 -0.17
N GLY A 81 0.51 -2.64 -0.48
CA GLY A 81 -0.87 -2.28 -0.75
C GLY A 81 -1.01 -0.83 -1.13
N TYR A 82 -2.20 -0.46 -1.55
CA TYR A 82 -2.51 0.92 -1.90
C TYR A 82 -3.97 1.25 -1.65
N GLY A 83 -4.26 2.54 -1.53
CA GLY A 83 -5.62 3.04 -1.47
C GLY A 83 -5.76 4.33 -2.26
N ILE A 84 -6.95 4.57 -2.79
CA ILE A 84 -7.33 5.85 -3.40
C ILE A 84 -8.21 6.57 -2.39
N LEU A 85 -7.74 7.71 -1.91
CA LEU A 85 -8.44 8.50 -0.90
C LEU A 85 -9.20 9.65 -1.56
N ASP A 86 -10.38 9.94 -1.02
CA ASP A 86 -11.13 11.15 -1.35
C ASP A 86 -11.42 11.89 -0.06
N VAL A 87 -10.60 12.89 0.23
CA VAL A 87 -10.64 13.66 1.48
C VAL A 87 -10.46 15.14 1.17
N PRO A 88 -10.88 16.04 2.08
CA PRO A 88 -10.85 17.48 1.82
C PRO A 88 -9.46 18.06 1.55
N ASP A 89 -8.44 17.61 2.27
CA ASP A 89 -7.10 18.19 2.24
C ASP A 89 -6.05 17.20 2.73
N LEU A 90 -4.80 17.61 2.67
CA LEU A 90 -3.67 16.79 3.10
C LEU A 90 -3.73 16.43 4.59
N ASP A 91 -4.18 17.36 5.42
CA ASP A 91 -4.27 17.09 6.87
C ASP A 91 -5.25 15.96 7.15
N ALA A 92 -6.37 15.91 6.43
CA ALA A 92 -7.33 14.80 6.54
C ALA A 92 -6.71 13.49 6.07
N ALA A 93 -5.92 13.51 4.98
CA ALA A 93 -5.21 12.32 4.50
C ALA A 93 -4.18 11.83 5.53
N ILE A 94 -3.45 12.75 6.17
CA ILE A 94 -2.48 12.42 7.21
C ILE A 94 -3.17 11.78 8.42
N ARG A 95 -4.29 12.34 8.87
CA ARG A 95 -5.05 11.76 9.98
C ARG A 95 -5.53 10.36 9.67
N LEU A 96 -6.04 10.16 8.45
CA LEU A 96 -6.48 8.84 7.99
C LEU A 96 -5.32 7.84 7.97
N ALA A 97 -4.22 8.19 7.36
CA ALA A 97 -3.03 7.33 7.28
C ALA A 97 -2.44 7.03 8.65
N SER A 98 -2.46 8.02 9.56
CA SER A 98 -1.93 7.88 10.91
C SER A 98 -2.72 6.88 11.76
N SER A 99 -3.94 6.56 11.37
CA SER A 99 -4.77 5.56 12.05
C SER A 99 -4.53 4.13 11.57
N TRP A 100 -3.64 3.92 10.60
CA TRP A 100 -3.29 2.59 10.09
C TRP A 100 -2.76 1.72 11.23
N PRO A 101 -3.33 0.50 11.42
CA PRO A 101 -3.05 -0.28 12.64
C PRO A 101 -1.79 -1.12 12.62
N ALA A 102 -1.11 -1.24 11.48
CA ALA A 102 0.07 -2.09 11.35
C ALA A 102 1.36 -1.25 11.28
N PRO A 103 2.53 -1.85 11.60
CA PRO A 103 3.80 -1.11 11.66
C PRO A 103 4.45 -0.96 10.26
N ASP A 104 3.75 -0.32 9.35
CA ASP A 104 4.22 -0.07 8.00
C ASP A 104 4.61 1.40 7.82
N THR A 105 5.30 1.68 6.72
CA THR A 105 5.55 3.04 6.27
C THR A 105 4.47 3.39 5.24
N LEU A 106 3.86 4.56 5.40
CA LEU A 106 2.82 5.02 4.49
C LEU A 106 3.25 6.28 3.78
N GLU A 107 3.02 6.32 2.47
CA GLU A 107 3.29 7.49 1.65
C GLU A 107 1.98 8.01 1.07
N ILE A 108 1.81 9.31 1.05
CA ILE A 108 0.63 9.97 0.50
C ILE A 108 1.07 10.87 -0.64
N ARG A 109 0.44 10.69 -1.82
CA ARG A 109 0.69 11.56 -2.97
C ARG A 109 -0.60 12.07 -3.56
N PRO A 110 -0.70 13.39 -3.84
CA PRO A 110 -1.84 13.89 -4.59
C PRO A 110 -1.92 13.24 -5.97
N ILE A 111 -3.13 12.89 -6.38
CA ILE A 111 -3.37 12.36 -7.71
C ILE A 111 -3.53 13.53 -8.66
N VAL A 112 -2.88 13.44 -9.82
CA VAL A 112 -3.00 14.46 -10.85
C VAL A 112 -4.43 14.44 -11.39
N GLU A 113 -5.13 15.55 -11.29
CA GLU A 113 -6.46 15.74 -11.82
C GLU A 113 -6.37 16.63 -13.06
N ARG A 114 -6.80 16.11 -14.22
CA ARG A 114 -6.75 16.82 -15.49
C ARG A 114 -8.12 17.02 -16.08
#